data_f9973dc13a7a922f3c42527bbb7315a9
#
_entry.id   f9973dc13a7a922f3c42527bbb7315a9
#
_cell.length_a   1.000
_cell.length_b   1.000
_cell.length_c   1.000
_cell.angle_alpha   90.00
_cell.angle_beta   90.00
_cell.angle_gamma   90.00
#
_symmetry.space_group_name_H-M   'P 1'
#
loop_
_entity.id
_entity.type
_entity.pdbx_description
1 polymer ?
#
loop_
_entity_poly.entity_id
_entity_poly.type
_entity_poly.pdbx_seq_one_letter_code
_entity_poly.pdbx_strand_id
1 'polypeptide(L)'
;HGRKGEFLQAGIESFGRQDRAAADAEMLALALQAASAFGLKDLEIRTGDVALFNALIDALDLYPVWRRRLVKDFNRRISLTDDIDQLTLPTAPGRHEYEGVLAALAGSDRKAALALVTDLMSIAGTTNVGGRTVAEIADRFLEQATLKAGALSRDAIGTIKRFLAIAGEPNSAVAQLRALASDAKLDITAAIDQLESRIGFMTKLGIATGKTHFSTSFGRGLDYYTGFEFELHGTGNGGGPLVAGGR
;
A
#
# COMPACT_ATOMS: atom_id res chain seq x y z
N HIS A 1 -27.21 8.94 -11.18
CA HIS A 1 -27.84 7.61 -11.24
C HIS A 1 -27.63 6.94 -9.90
N GLY A 2 -28.73 6.79 -9.11
CA GLY A 2 -28.72 6.39 -7.72
C GLY A 2 -28.25 4.96 -7.52
N ARG A 3 -27.08 4.78 -6.91
CA ARG A 3 -26.78 3.55 -6.20
C ARG A 3 -27.76 3.47 -5.03
N LYS A 4 -28.42 2.31 -4.85
CA LYS A 4 -29.23 2.06 -3.66
C LYS A 4 -28.34 2.30 -2.43
N GLY A 5 -28.81 3.10 -1.47
CA GLY A 5 -28.06 3.39 -0.23
C GLY A 5 -27.87 2.16 0.67
N GLU A 6 -28.60 1.06 0.39
CA GLU A 6 -28.58 -0.20 1.14
C GLU A 6 -28.52 -1.39 0.19
N PHE A 7 -27.77 -2.43 0.56
CA PHE A 7 -27.71 -3.71 -0.12
C PHE A 7 -27.50 -4.82 0.91
N LEU A 8 -27.96 -6.04 0.58
CA LEU A 8 -27.71 -7.22 1.39
C LEU A 8 -26.34 -7.78 1.07
N GLN A 9 -25.57 -8.12 2.09
CA GLN A 9 -24.27 -8.75 2.01
C GLN A 9 -24.26 -10.00 2.87
N ALA A 10 -23.69 -11.09 2.35
CA ALA A 10 -23.32 -12.27 3.12
C ALA A 10 -21.80 -12.39 3.13
N GLY A 11 -21.23 -12.88 4.22
CA GLY A 11 -19.79 -13.05 4.36
C GLY A 11 -19.45 -14.14 5.35
N ILE A 12 -18.17 -14.53 5.32
CA ILE A 12 -17.56 -15.47 6.26
C ILE A 12 -16.28 -14.86 6.79
N GLU A 13 -15.95 -15.19 8.02
CA GLU A 13 -14.76 -14.71 8.71
C GLU A 13 -14.01 -15.91 9.31
N SER A 14 -12.68 -15.87 9.30
CA SER A 14 -11.83 -16.90 9.92
C SER A 14 -10.83 -16.25 10.87
N PHE A 15 -10.93 -16.57 12.15
CA PHE A 15 -10.10 -15.97 13.21
C PHE A 15 -9.11 -16.98 13.78
N GLY A 16 -7.98 -16.47 14.28
CA GLY A 16 -7.01 -17.23 15.07
C GLY A 16 -6.11 -18.19 14.28
N ARG A 17 -6.21 -18.22 12.94
CA ARG A 17 -5.39 -19.08 12.08
C ARG A 17 -3.95 -18.54 12.01
N GLN A 18 -2.97 -19.45 12.24
CA GLN A 18 -1.53 -19.12 12.12
C GLN A 18 -0.93 -19.53 10.77
N ASP A 19 -1.57 -20.47 10.07
CA ASP A 19 -1.21 -20.98 8.76
C ASP A 19 -1.72 -20.06 7.64
N ARG A 20 -1.20 -18.83 7.62
CA ARG A 20 -1.71 -17.70 6.82
C ARG A 20 -1.91 -18.04 5.34
N ALA A 21 -0.92 -18.65 4.68
CA ALA A 21 -1.01 -18.95 3.25
C ALA A 21 -2.12 -19.97 2.93
N ALA A 22 -2.31 -20.97 3.80
CA ALA A 22 -3.38 -21.96 3.66
C ALA A 22 -4.74 -21.33 3.93
N ALA A 23 -4.86 -20.52 4.98
CA ALA A 23 -6.11 -19.83 5.34
C ALA A 23 -6.55 -18.86 4.25
N ASP A 24 -5.62 -18.05 3.69
CA ASP A 24 -5.88 -17.11 2.59
C ASP A 24 -6.43 -17.86 1.35
N ALA A 25 -5.82 -19.00 0.98
CA ALA A 25 -6.25 -19.83 -0.15
C ALA A 25 -7.62 -20.50 0.10
N GLU A 26 -7.87 -20.96 1.32
CA GLU A 26 -9.16 -21.54 1.72
C GLU A 26 -10.28 -20.50 1.63
N MET A 27 -10.07 -19.28 2.13
CA MET A 27 -11.07 -18.21 2.05
C MET A 27 -11.42 -17.87 0.60
N LEU A 28 -10.44 -17.83 -0.31
CA LEU A 28 -10.70 -17.64 -1.73
C LEU A 28 -11.47 -18.83 -2.33
N ALA A 29 -11.13 -20.08 -1.95
CA ALA A 29 -11.85 -21.27 -2.42
C ALA A 29 -13.31 -21.25 -1.97
N LEU A 30 -13.59 -20.91 -0.70
CA LEU A 30 -14.94 -20.78 -0.16
C LEU A 30 -15.71 -19.67 -0.87
N ALA A 31 -15.06 -18.54 -1.17
CA ALA A 31 -15.68 -17.45 -1.93
C ALA A 31 -16.09 -17.89 -3.34
N LEU A 32 -15.25 -18.66 -4.04
CA LEU A 32 -15.56 -19.23 -5.35
C LEU A 32 -16.68 -20.27 -5.29
N GLN A 33 -16.69 -21.12 -4.26
CA GLN A 33 -17.77 -22.10 -4.04
C GLN A 33 -19.10 -21.40 -3.76
N ALA A 34 -19.11 -20.38 -2.89
CA ALA A 34 -20.30 -19.60 -2.61
C ALA A 34 -20.82 -18.90 -3.88
N ALA A 35 -19.95 -18.25 -4.64
CA ALA A 35 -20.33 -17.61 -5.89
C ALA A 35 -20.95 -18.61 -6.89
N SER A 36 -20.36 -19.80 -7.00
CA SER A 36 -20.88 -20.89 -7.84
C SER A 36 -22.26 -21.37 -7.38
N ALA A 37 -22.47 -21.50 -6.05
CA ALA A 37 -23.78 -21.89 -5.48
C ALA A 37 -24.87 -20.86 -5.79
N PHE A 38 -24.54 -19.59 -5.95
CA PHE A 38 -25.44 -18.54 -6.43
C PHE A 38 -25.55 -18.48 -7.96
N GLY A 39 -24.99 -19.44 -8.69
CA GLY A 39 -25.08 -19.52 -10.15
C GLY A 39 -24.13 -18.60 -10.91
N LEU A 40 -23.20 -17.94 -10.23
CA LEU A 40 -22.17 -17.11 -10.86
C LEU A 40 -21.12 -18.02 -11.53
N LYS A 41 -20.86 -17.77 -12.80
CA LYS A 41 -19.91 -18.55 -13.62
C LYS A 41 -18.88 -17.62 -14.26
N ASP A 42 -17.77 -18.20 -14.70
CA ASP A 42 -16.71 -17.51 -15.46
C ASP A 42 -16.23 -16.23 -14.76
N LEU A 43 -15.95 -16.33 -13.46
CA LEU A 43 -15.45 -15.21 -12.67
C LEU A 43 -13.97 -14.94 -12.96
N GLU A 44 -13.65 -13.68 -13.18
CA GLU A 44 -12.27 -13.18 -13.16
C GLU A 44 -11.81 -13.05 -11.71
N ILE A 45 -10.67 -13.66 -11.38
CA ILE A 45 -10.07 -13.61 -10.05
C ILE A 45 -8.95 -12.57 -10.07
N ARG A 46 -9.08 -11.51 -9.30
CA ARG A 46 -8.02 -10.52 -9.09
C ARG A 46 -7.49 -10.63 -7.69
N THR A 47 -6.17 -10.59 -7.54
CA THR A 47 -5.50 -10.75 -6.25
C THR A 47 -4.36 -9.77 -6.08
N GLY A 48 -4.04 -9.46 -4.84
CA GLY A 48 -2.87 -8.69 -4.43
C GLY A 48 -2.43 -9.04 -3.02
N ASP A 49 -1.37 -8.41 -2.57
CA ASP A 49 -0.87 -8.60 -1.21
C ASP A 49 -0.16 -7.34 -0.70
N VAL A 50 -0.81 -6.64 0.20
CA VAL A 50 -0.28 -5.42 0.86
C VAL A 50 1.02 -5.71 1.62
N ALA A 51 1.20 -6.94 2.14
CA ALA A 51 2.41 -7.31 2.86
C ALA A 51 3.67 -7.25 1.99
N LEU A 52 3.56 -7.48 0.67
CA LEU A 52 4.68 -7.34 -0.26
C LEU A 52 5.13 -5.88 -0.39
N PHE A 53 4.17 -4.95 -0.50
CA PHE A 53 4.50 -3.53 -0.54
C PHE A 53 5.11 -3.05 0.76
N ASN A 54 4.56 -3.46 1.90
CA ASN A 54 5.11 -3.14 3.21
C ASN A 54 6.54 -3.68 3.37
N ALA A 55 6.80 -4.93 2.97
CA ALA A 55 8.14 -5.52 2.99
C ALA A 55 9.13 -4.75 2.11
N LEU A 56 8.71 -4.33 0.90
CA LEU A 56 9.52 -3.50 0.02
C LEU A 56 9.89 -2.16 0.68
N ILE A 57 8.91 -1.45 1.24
CA ILE A 57 9.12 -0.15 1.88
C ILE A 57 10.01 -0.26 3.13
N ASP A 58 9.89 -1.37 3.87
CA ASP A 58 10.75 -1.65 5.03
C ASP A 58 12.19 -1.94 4.60
N ALA A 59 12.40 -2.68 3.51
CA ALA A 59 13.72 -3.04 2.99
C ALA A 59 14.44 -1.85 2.30
N LEU A 60 13.72 -0.81 1.87
CA LEU A 60 14.31 0.37 1.22
C LEU A 60 14.95 1.37 2.20
N ASP A 61 14.87 1.13 3.51
CA ASP A 61 15.45 1.99 4.56
C ASP A 61 15.13 3.48 4.37
N LEU A 62 13.86 3.78 4.14
CA LEU A 62 13.39 5.14 3.89
C LEU A 62 13.22 5.91 5.20
N TYR A 63 13.36 7.24 5.13
CA TYR A 63 12.97 8.10 6.25
C TYR A 63 11.53 7.78 6.70
N PRO A 64 11.25 7.73 8.02
CA PRO A 64 9.95 7.33 8.56
C PRO A 64 8.76 8.11 7.99
N VAL A 65 8.96 9.37 7.61
CA VAL A 65 7.93 10.21 7.00
C VAL A 65 7.55 9.72 5.60
N TRP A 66 8.54 9.30 4.79
CA TRP A 66 8.30 8.72 3.47
C TRP A 66 7.62 7.37 3.57
N ARG A 67 8.10 6.51 4.49
CA ARG A 67 7.46 5.22 4.75
C ARG A 67 5.97 5.38 5.05
N ARG A 68 5.60 6.23 6.02
CA ARG A 68 4.19 6.48 6.37
C ARG A 68 3.38 7.02 5.19
N ARG A 69 3.95 7.94 4.42
CA ARG A 69 3.28 8.53 3.27
C ARG A 69 3.02 7.50 2.18
N LEU A 70 4.04 6.75 1.75
CA LEU A 70 3.92 5.76 0.69
C LEU A 70 2.93 4.65 1.04
N VAL A 71 2.94 4.15 2.28
CA VAL A 71 1.97 3.15 2.75
C VAL A 71 0.54 3.72 2.74
N LYS A 72 0.37 4.96 3.22
CA LYS A 72 -0.94 5.62 3.21
C LYS A 72 -1.47 5.86 1.80
N ASP A 73 -0.62 6.30 0.87
CA ASP A 73 -1.02 6.61 -0.51
C ASP A 73 -1.31 5.31 -1.28
N PHE A 74 -0.55 4.23 -1.03
CA PHE A 74 -0.84 2.90 -1.55
C PHE A 74 -2.22 2.41 -1.15
N ASN A 75 -2.57 2.51 0.14
CA ASN A 75 -3.86 2.06 0.66
C ASN A 75 -5.05 2.90 0.13
N ARG A 76 -4.83 4.12 -0.33
CA ARG A 76 -5.91 5.04 -0.78
C ARG A 76 -6.27 4.93 -2.25
N ARG A 77 -5.66 4.04 -3.03
CA ARG A 77 -5.79 3.96 -4.50
C ARG A 77 -5.47 5.29 -5.22
N ILE A 78 -4.73 6.16 -4.57
CA ILE A 78 -4.14 7.31 -5.25
C ILE A 78 -3.09 6.74 -6.18
N SER A 79 -2.96 7.30 -7.38
CA SER A 79 -1.87 6.91 -8.29
C SER A 79 -0.53 7.23 -7.61
N LEU A 80 -0.01 6.25 -6.86
CA LEU A 80 1.25 6.37 -6.13
C LEU A 80 2.39 6.78 -7.08
N THR A 81 2.29 6.35 -8.34
CA THR A 81 3.24 6.70 -9.39
C THR A 81 3.22 8.20 -9.68
N ASP A 82 2.02 8.79 -9.80
CA ASP A 82 1.87 10.23 -10.08
C ASP A 82 2.30 11.07 -8.88
N ASP A 83 1.98 10.62 -7.67
CA ASP A 83 2.40 11.29 -6.43
C ASP A 83 3.93 11.28 -6.27
N ILE A 84 4.58 10.15 -6.54
CA ILE A 84 6.05 10.05 -6.50
C ILE A 84 6.66 11.00 -7.55
N ASP A 85 6.11 11.09 -8.75
CA ASP A 85 6.61 11.99 -9.79
C ASP A 85 6.44 13.46 -9.40
N GLN A 86 5.31 13.84 -8.82
CA GLN A 86 5.10 15.22 -8.33
C GLN A 86 6.03 15.59 -7.17
N LEU A 87 6.32 14.64 -6.29
CA LEU A 87 7.19 14.86 -5.11
C LEU A 87 8.68 14.94 -5.46
N THR A 88 9.07 14.41 -6.61
CA THR A 88 10.45 14.44 -7.11
C THR A 88 10.75 15.64 -8.01
N LEU A 89 9.74 16.44 -8.36
CA LEU A 89 9.96 17.69 -9.11
C LEU A 89 10.81 18.66 -8.28
N PRO A 90 11.82 19.31 -8.87
CA PRO A 90 12.61 20.32 -8.19
C PRO A 90 11.71 21.44 -7.69
N THR A 91 11.67 21.67 -6.40
CA THR A 91 10.96 22.81 -5.82
C THR A 91 11.73 24.09 -6.19
N ALA A 92 11.01 25.16 -6.54
CA ALA A 92 11.61 26.44 -6.93
C ALA A 92 12.67 26.94 -5.93
N PRO A 93 13.80 27.52 -6.40
CA PRO A 93 14.85 28.00 -5.52
C PRO A 93 14.35 29.15 -4.66
N GLY A 94 14.61 29.11 -3.34
CA GLY A 94 14.35 30.24 -2.45
C GLY A 94 13.88 29.95 -1.02
N ARG A 95 13.54 28.70 -0.68
CA ARG A 95 13.08 28.35 0.69
C ARG A 95 13.91 27.28 1.41
N HIS A 96 15.05 26.88 0.84
CA HIS A 96 15.72 25.62 1.20
C HIS A 96 16.63 25.64 2.45
N GLU A 97 17.17 26.79 2.85
CA GLU A 97 18.18 26.81 3.94
C GLU A 97 17.59 26.41 5.29
N TYR A 98 16.41 26.92 5.63
CA TYR A 98 15.75 26.61 6.90
C TYR A 98 15.11 25.22 6.93
N GLU A 99 14.61 24.73 5.79
CA GLU A 99 13.99 23.40 5.67
C GLU A 99 15.01 22.29 5.92
N GLY A 100 16.26 22.44 5.42
CA GLY A 100 17.35 21.49 5.66
C GLY A 100 17.77 21.42 7.14
N VAL A 101 17.86 22.57 7.79
CA VAL A 101 18.20 22.65 9.22
C VAL A 101 17.09 22.01 10.08
N LEU A 102 15.84 22.30 9.79
CA LEU A 102 14.68 21.71 10.49
C LEU A 102 14.60 20.20 10.29
N ALA A 103 14.88 19.71 9.09
CA ALA A 103 14.89 18.28 8.81
C ALA A 103 16.04 17.56 9.54
N ALA A 104 17.24 18.13 9.58
CA ALA A 104 18.36 17.59 10.33
C ALA A 104 18.07 17.55 11.83
N LEU A 105 17.48 18.61 12.38
CA LEU A 105 17.07 18.66 13.77
C LEU A 105 15.97 17.63 14.08
N ALA A 106 14.99 17.49 13.20
CA ALA A 106 13.92 16.51 13.33
C ALA A 106 14.41 15.06 13.27
N GLY A 107 15.46 14.81 12.52
CA GLY A 107 16.12 13.49 12.45
C GLY A 107 16.89 13.13 13.72
N SER A 108 17.43 14.11 14.44
CA SER A 108 18.18 13.91 15.69
C SER A 108 17.30 14.01 16.93
N ASP A 109 16.43 15.01 17.01
CA ASP A 109 15.49 15.23 18.13
C ASP A 109 14.20 15.88 17.62
N ARG A 110 13.21 15.03 17.27
CA ARG A 110 11.90 15.49 16.80
C ARG A 110 11.17 16.37 17.81
N LYS A 111 11.35 16.10 19.12
CA LYS A 111 10.66 16.86 20.18
C LYS A 111 11.21 18.27 20.26
N ALA A 112 12.54 18.43 20.20
CA ALA A 112 13.18 19.74 20.16
C ALA A 112 12.83 20.51 18.88
N ALA A 113 12.81 19.84 17.73
CA ALA A 113 12.41 20.45 16.47
C ALA A 113 10.94 20.95 16.50
N LEU A 114 10.03 20.15 17.05
CA LEU A 114 8.63 20.54 17.21
C LEU A 114 8.46 21.73 18.16
N ALA A 115 9.17 21.75 19.28
CA ALA A 115 9.16 22.85 20.23
C ALA A 115 9.64 24.15 19.56
N LEU A 116 10.77 24.09 18.84
CA LEU A 116 11.31 25.23 18.11
C LEU A 116 10.32 25.80 17.09
N VAL A 117 9.71 24.94 16.28
CA VAL A 117 8.71 25.39 15.28
C VAL A 117 7.48 25.97 15.95
N THR A 118 7.02 25.38 17.05
CA THR A 118 5.88 25.89 17.83
C THR A 118 6.16 27.27 18.41
N ASP A 119 7.36 27.48 18.97
CA ASP A 119 7.79 28.77 19.50
C ASP A 119 7.89 29.83 18.40
N LEU A 120 8.50 29.50 17.26
CA LEU A 120 8.57 30.42 16.12
C LEU A 120 7.18 30.80 15.59
N MET A 121 6.23 29.87 15.53
CA MET A 121 4.85 30.15 15.13
C MET A 121 4.13 31.05 16.15
N SER A 122 4.38 30.81 17.43
CA SER A 122 3.84 31.67 18.51
C SER A 122 4.39 33.10 18.42
N ILE A 123 5.70 33.27 18.19
CA ILE A 123 6.33 34.57 17.99
C ILE A 123 5.77 35.28 16.74
N ALA A 124 5.51 34.53 15.68
CA ALA A 124 4.88 35.03 14.45
C ALA A 124 3.39 35.35 14.59
N GLY A 125 2.81 35.20 15.78
CA GLY A 125 1.39 35.49 16.05
C GLY A 125 0.44 34.49 15.41
N THR A 126 0.91 33.30 15.02
CA THR A 126 0.05 32.26 14.46
C THR A 126 -0.81 31.66 15.55
N THR A 127 -2.13 31.89 15.46
CA THR A 127 -3.14 31.33 16.34
C THR A 127 -3.77 30.08 15.69
N ASN A 128 -4.69 29.42 16.39
CA ASN A 128 -5.44 28.30 15.85
C ASN A 128 -6.13 28.66 14.54
N VAL A 129 -5.87 27.92 13.47
CA VAL A 129 -6.42 28.14 12.13
C VAL A 129 -7.26 26.93 11.73
N GLY A 130 -8.53 27.16 11.41
CA GLY A 130 -9.43 26.11 10.90
C GLY A 130 -9.66 24.95 11.87
N GLY A 131 -9.68 25.20 13.18
CA GLY A 131 -9.89 24.20 14.22
C GLY A 131 -8.65 23.35 14.56
N ARG A 132 -7.47 23.69 14.00
CA ARG A 132 -6.20 23.03 14.32
C ARG A 132 -5.40 23.82 15.32
N THR A 133 -4.77 23.12 16.26
CA THR A 133 -3.85 23.70 17.23
C THR A 133 -2.53 24.11 16.58
N VAL A 134 -1.80 25.05 17.20
CA VAL A 134 -0.46 25.47 16.75
C VAL A 134 0.50 24.25 16.69
N ALA A 135 0.40 23.33 17.64
CA ALA A 135 1.21 22.13 17.69
C ALA A 135 0.92 21.19 16.48
N GLU A 136 -0.33 21.00 16.08
CA GLU A 136 -0.68 20.22 14.90
C GLU A 136 -0.20 20.86 13.60
N ILE A 137 -0.22 22.19 13.53
CA ILE A 137 0.29 22.94 12.37
C ILE A 137 1.82 22.81 12.33
N ALA A 138 2.49 22.97 13.47
CA ALA A 138 3.95 22.82 13.59
C ALA A 138 4.41 21.41 13.22
N ASP A 139 3.71 20.37 13.68
CA ASP A 139 4.03 18.98 13.35
C ASP A 139 3.91 18.72 11.84
N ARG A 140 2.87 19.23 11.21
CA ARG A 140 2.68 19.11 9.76
C ARG A 140 3.72 19.90 8.96
N PHE A 141 4.12 21.08 9.45
CA PHE A 141 5.18 21.86 8.83
C PHE A 141 6.52 21.13 8.89
N LEU A 142 6.82 20.52 10.05
CA LEU A 142 8.04 19.74 10.27
C LEU A 142 8.05 18.47 9.39
N GLU A 143 6.92 17.78 9.25
CA GLU A 143 6.79 16.66 8.31
C GLU A 143 7.08 17.09 6.87
N GLN A 144 6.55 18.23 6.45
CA GLN A 144 6.75 18.75 5.10
C GLN A 144 8.20 19.17 4.84
N ALA A 145 8.86 19.78 5.82
CA ALA A 145 10.29 20.12 5.76
C ALA A 145 11.15 18.86 5.64
N THR A 146 10.85 17.82 6.41
CA THR A 146 11.56 16.52 6.37
C THR A 146 11.34 15.81 5.04
N LEU A 147 10.13 15.85 4.46
CA LEU A 147 9.85 15.28 3.14
C LEU A 147 10.68 15.95 2.04
N LYS A 148 10.85 17.26 2.10
CA LYS A 148 11.62 18.02 1.10
C LYS A 148 13.13 17.84 1.24
N ALA A 149 13.64 17.81 2.47
CA ALA A 149 15.07 17.66 2.74
C ALA A 149 15.57 16.22 2.56
N GLY A 150 14.71 15.23 2.80
CA GLY A 150 15.00 13.81 2.63
C GLY A 150 14.39 13.26 1.35
N ALA A 151 14.66 13.86 0.18
CA ALA A 151 14.13 13.37 -1.09
C ALA A 151 14.40 11.87 -1.28
N LEU A 152 13.42 11.15 -1.83
CA LEU A 152 13.62 9.76 -2.24
C LEU A 152 14.75 9.66 -3.26
N SER A 153 15.65 8.69 -3.08
CA SER A 153 16.70 8.44 -4.07
C SER A 153 16.09 8.00 -5.40
N ARG A 154 16.77 8.28 -6.51
CA ARG A 154 16.33 7.83 -7.84
C ARG A 154 16.20 6.31 -7.90
N ASP A 155 17.08 5.59 -7.20
CA ASP A 155 17.07 4.13 -7.15
C ASP A 155 15.86 3.60 -6.39
N ALA A 156 15.51 4.21 -5.24
CA ALA A 156 14.30 3.86 -4.49
C ALA A 156 13.03 4.11 -5.32
N ILE A 157 12.95 5.26 -6.01
CA ILE A 157 11.84 5.59 -6.91
C ILE A 157 11.73 4.57 -8.04
N GLY A 158 12.85 4.26 -8.71
CA GLY A 158 12.90 3.28 -9.78
C GLY A 158 12.45 1.89 -9.31
N THR A 159 12.89 1.50 -8.12
CA THR A 159 12.53 0.20 -7.52
C THR A 159 11.02 0.14 -7.18
N ILE A 160 10.46 1.18 -6.57
CA ILE A 160 9.02 1.24 -6.27
C ILE A 160 8.19 1.20 -7.56
N LYS A 161 8.58 1.95 -8.60
CA LYS A 161 7.88 1.93 -9.89
C LYS A 161 7.94 0.56 -10.56
N ARG A 162 9.10 -0.09 -10.57
CA ARG A 162 9.26 -1.45 -11.09
C ARG A 162 8.38 -2.44 -10.31
N PHE A 163 8.33 -2.33 -9.00
CA PHE A 163 7.46 -3.14 -8.16
C PHE A 163 6.00 -2.95 -8.54
N LEU A 164 5.49 -1.72 -8.59
CA LEU A 164 4.09 -1.42 -8.91
C LEU A 164 3.67 -1.86 -10.31
N ALA A 165 4.62 -2.06 -11.22
CA ALA A 165 4.36 -2.54 -12.58
C ALA A 165 4.25 -4.07 -12.68
N ILE A 166 4.55 -4.83 -11.61
CA ILE A 166 4.46 -6.29 -11.64
C ILE A 166 3.00 -6.71 -11.59
N ALA A 167 2.52 -7.34 -12.66
CA ALA A 167 1.16 -7.86 -12.77
C ALA A 167 1.12 -9.05 -13.73
N GLY A 168 0.09 -9.90 -13.62
CA GLY A 168 -0.17 -11.01 -14.50
C GLY A 168 -0.44 -12.32 -13.77
N GLU A 169 0.01 -13.44 -14.33
CA GLU A 169 -0.13 -14.76 -13.72
C GLU A 169 0.73 -14.84 -12.44
N PRO A 170 0.18 -15.39 -11.33
CA PRO A 170 0.83 -15.36 -10.01
C PRO A 170 2.25 -15.93 -9.96
N ASN A 171 2.54 -17.07 -10.63
CA ASN A 171 3.90 -17.63 -10.63
C ASN A 171 4.89 -16.76 -11.42
N SER A 172 4.43 -16.12 -12.50
CA SER A 172 5.24 -15.15 -13.24
C SER A 172 5.56 -13.92 -12.37
N ALA A 173 4.59 -13.47 -11.57
CA ALA A 173 4.80 -12.37 -10.64
C ALA A 173 5.82 -12.71 -9.54
N VAL A 174 5.80 -13.95 -9.00
CA VAL A 174 6.82 -14.43 -8.05
C VAL A 174 8.22 -14.35 -8.67
N ALA A 175 8.39 -14.80 -9.91
CA ALA A 175 9.69 -14.75 -10.60
C ALA A 175 10.16 -13.29 -10.78
N GLN A 176 9.26 -12.38 -11.17
CA GLN A 176 9.56 -10.95 -11.33
C GLN A 176 9.92 -10.28 -9.99
N LEU A 177 9.23 -10.64 -8.90
CA LEU A 177 9.53 -10.13 -7.56
C LEU A 177 10.91 -10.59 -7.08
N ARG A 178 11.27 -11.87 -7.30
CA ARG A 178 12.60 -12.39 -6.97
C ARG A 178 13.69 -11.69 -7.78
N ALA A 179 13.48 -11.48 -9.08
CA ALA A 179 14.41 -10.72 -9.92
C ALA A 179 14.58 -9.28 -9.43
N LEU A 180 13.48 -8.59 -9.12
CA LEU A 180 13.51 -7.22 -8.58
C LEU A 180 14.29 -7.15 -7.26
N ALA A 181 14.03 -8.09 -6.34
CA ALA A 181 14.71 -8.16 -5.04
C ALA A 181 16.22 -8.38 -5.20
N SER A 182 16.62 -9.29 -6.10
CA SER A 182 18.03 -9.55 -6.42
C SER A 182 18.72 -8.32 -7.01
N ASP A 183 18.12 -7.70 -8.03
CA ASP A 183 18.68 -6.52 -8.70
C ASP A 183 18.86 -5.33 -7.76
N ALA A 184 17.85 -5.08 -6.92
CA ALA A 184 17.86 -3.98 -5.96
C ALA A 184 18.57 -4.34 -4.64
N LYS A 185 19.05 -5.58 -4.47
CA LYS A 185 19.70 -6.11 -3.25
C LYS A 185 18.83 -5.92 -1.99
N LEU A 186 17.53 -6.19 -2.13
CA LEU A 186 16.55 -6.06 -1.05
C LEU A 186 16.16 -7.43 -0.49
N ASP A 187 16.07 -7.54 0.82
CA ASP A 187 15.56 -8.75 1.46
C ASP A 187 14.05 -8.66 1.71
N ILE A 188 13.29 -9.11 0.73
CA ILE A 188 11.84 -9.30 0.81
C ILE A 188 11.45 -10.77 0.64
N THR A 189 12.41 -11.67 0.85
CA THR A 189 12.29 -13.12 0.61
C THR A 189 11.10 -13.71 1.35
N ALA A 190 10.94 -13.41 2.64
CA ALA A 190 9.85 -13.95 3.45
C ALA A 190 8.45 -13.59 2.91
N ALA A 191 8.26 -12.38 2.38
CA ALA A 191 6.99 -11.96 1.78
C ALA A 191 6.73 -12.67 0.45
N ILE A 192 7.77 -12.87 -0.37
CA ILE A 192 7.67 -13.61 -1.63
C ILE A 192 7.37 -15.10 -1.37
N ASP A 193 8.01 -15.71 -0.38
CA ASP A 193 7.78 -17.11 0.01
C ASP A 193 6.34 -17.33 0.50
N GLN A 194 5.76 -16.35 1.20
CA GLN A 194 4.35 -16.40 1.59
C GLN A 194 3.41 -16.36 0.38
N LEU A 195 3.70 -15.51 -0.61
CA LEU A 195 2.94 -15.49 -1.87
C LEU A 195 3.06 -16.84 -2.60
N GLU A 196 4.25 -17.37 -2.77
CA GLU A 196 4.50 -18.65 -3.45
C GLU A 196 3.80 -19.81 -2.72
N SER A 197 3.89 -19.86 -1.39
CA SER A 197 3.18 -20.85 -0.56
C SER A 197 1.66 -20.78 -0.76
N ARG A 198 1.09 -19.57 -0.79
CA ARG A 198 -0.35 -19.35 -1.05
C ARG A 198 -0.75 -19.86 -2.43
N ILE A 199 0.02 -19.57 -3.47
CA ILE A 199 -0.22 -20.08 -4.83
C ILE A 199 -0.23 -21.61 -4.82
N GLY A 200 0.70 -22.25 -4.09
CA GLY A 200 0.73 -23.69 -3.91
C GLY A 200 -0.53 -24.25 -3.25
N PHE A 201 -1.07 -23.58 -2.22
CA PHE A 201 -2.33 -23.97 -1.61
C PHE A 201 -3.54 -23.71 -2.53
N MET A 202 -3.57 -22.60 -3.25
CA MET A 202 -4.61 -22.32 -4.26
C MET A 202 -4.68 -23.43 -5.31
N THR A 203 -3.53 -23.86 -5.82
CA THR A 203 -3.43 -24.97 -6.79
C THR A 203 -3.96 -26.28 -6.20
N LYS A 204 -3.60 -26.63 -4.94
CA LYS A 204 -4.10 -27.83 -4.25
C LYS A 204 -5.61 -27.81 -4.04
N LEU A 205 -6.20 -26.63 -3.87
CA LEU A 205 -7.65 -26.45 -3.74
C LEU A 205 -8.39 -26.37 -5.09
N GLY A 206 -7.68 -26.57 -6.21
CA GLY A 206 -8.26 -26.58 -7.56
C GLY A 206 -8.54 -25.20 -8.13
N ILE A 207 -8.00 -24.14 -7.52
CA ILE A 207 -8.13 -22.77 -8.06
C ILE A 207 -7.21 -22.64 -9.27
N ALA A 208 -7.78 -22.25 -10.41
CA ALA A 208 -7.04 -22.08 -11.66
C ALA A 208 -6.14 -20.84 -11.61
N THR A 209 -4.90 -21.00 -11.15
CA THR A 209 -3.94 -19.89 -11.02
C THR A 209 -3.66 -19.20 -12.36
N GLY A 210 -3.69 -19.91 -13.49
CA GLY A 210 -3.57 -19.33 -14.82
C GLY A 210 -4.74 -18.42 -15.24
N LYS A 211 -5.89 -18.46 -14.53
CA LYS A 211 -7.03 -17.53 -14.69
C LYS A 211 -7.07 -16.46 -13.61
N THR A 212 -6.11 -16.47 -12.69
CA THR A 212 -5.98 -15.50 -11.62
C THR A 212 -5.05 -14.38 -12.06
N HIS A 213 -5.51 -13.16 -11.98
CA HIS A 213 -4.69 -11.98 -12.24
C HIS A 213 -4.16 -11.43 -10.92
N PHE A 214 -2.85 -11.52 -10.71
CA PHE A 214 -2.15 -10.91 -9.59
C PHE A 214 -1.62 -9.54 -9.97
N SER A 215 -1.65 -8.57 -9.05
CA SER A 215 -0.95 -7.30 -9.21
C SER A 215 -0.42 -6.79 -7.89
N THR A 216 0.82 -6.33 -7.88
CA THR A 216 1.44 -5.69 -6.72
C THR A 216 0.82 -4.33 -6.40
N SER A 217 0.18 -3.69 -7.37
CA SER A 217 -0.57 -2.44 -7.19
C SER A 217 -2.04 -2.66 -6.81
N PHE A 218 -2.47 -3.93 -6.69
CA PHE A 218 -3.83 -4.23 -6.27
C PHE A 218 -4.01 -3.96 -4.79
N GLY A 219 -5.04 -3.17 -4.46
CA GLY A 219 -5.46 -2.89 -3.10
C GLY A 219 -6.89 -2.39 -3.11
N ARG A 220 -7.67 -2.75 -2.11
CA ARG A 220 -9.09 -2.39 -2.01
C ARG A 220 -9.34 -0.97 -1.49
N GLY A 221 -8.29 -0.23 -1.15
CA GLY A 221 -8.41 1.10 -0.54
C GLY A 221 -8.98 1.06 0.89
N LEU A 222 -8.78 -0.05 1.58
CA LEU A 222 -9.20 -0.27 2.96
C LEU A 222 -7.96 -0.41 3.84
N ASP A 223 -7.75 0.55 4.72
CA ASP A 223 -6.53 0.67 5.55
C ASP A 223 -6.36 -0.49 6.56
N TYR A 224 -7.36 -1.38 6.71
CA TYR A 224 -7.29 -2.46 7.69
C TYR A 224 -6.72 -3.77 7.16
N TYR A 225 -6.61 -3.96 5.83
CA TYR A 225 -5.96 -5.14 5.27
C TYR A 225 -4.45 -5.03 5.41
N THR A 226 -3.81 -6.13 5.82
CA THR A 226 -2.38 -6.22 6.10
C THR A 226 -1.65 -7.27 5.26
N GLY A 227 -2.36 -7.93 4.36
CA GLY A 227 -1.83 -9.03 3.57
C GLY A 227 -2.61 -9.29 2.30
N PHE A 228 -2.96 -10.56 2.09
CA PHE A 228 -3.67 -11.02 0.91
C PHE A 228 -5.03 -10.34 0.75
N GLU A 229 -5.31 -9.93 -0.48
CA GLU A 229 -6.60 -9.40 -0.91
C GLU A 229 -7.06 -10.06 -2.21
N PHE A 230 -8.37 -10.20 -2.40
CA PHE A 230 -8.95 -10.72 -3.63
C PHE A 230 -10.27 -10.06 -3.97
N GLU A 231 -10.59 -10.06 -5.25
CA GLU A 231 -11.89 -9.70 -5.81
C GLU A 231 -12.29 -10.71 -6.88
N LEU A 232 -13.58 -11.07 -6.91
CA LEU A 232 -14.20 -11.87 -7.97
C LEU A 232 -15.10 -10.97 -8.80
N HIS A 233 -14.83 -10.88 -10.09
CA HIS A 233 -15.57 -10.05 -11.03
C HIS A 233 -16.32 -10.92 -12.02
N GLY A 234 -17.56 -10.56 -12.35
CA GLY A 234 -18.32 -11.19 -13.43
C GLY A 234 -17.81 -10.76 -14.80
N THR A 235 -17.93 -11.61 -15.80
CA THR A 235 -17.60 -11.35 -17.22
C THR A 235 -18.62 -10.45 -17.91
N GLY A 236 -19.06 -9.38 -17.28
CA GLY A 236 -20.06 -8.44 -17.80
C GLY A 236 -19.71 -7.00 -17.45
N ASN A 237 -20.22 -6.08 -18.24
CA ASN A 237 -19.93 -4.65 -18.23
C ASN A 237 -19.81 -3.99 -16.85
N GLY A 238 -18.61 -3.60 -16.46
CA GLY A 238 -18.36 -2.39 -15.64
C GLY A 238 -18.91 -2.35 -14.22
N GLY A 239 -19.40 -3.44 -13.66
CA GLY A 239 -19.81 -3.54 -12.27
C GLY A 239 -18.59 -3.70 -11.34
N GLY A 240 -18.71 -3.26 -10.08
CA GLY A 240 -17.72 -3.56 -9.06
C GLY A 240 -17.59 -5.07 -8.79
N PRO A 241 -16.71 -5.48 -7.87
CA PRO A 241 -16.56 -6.89 -7.52
C PRO A 241 -17.87 -7.46 -6.97
N LEU A 242 -18.17 -8.70 -7.36
CA LEU A 242 -19.32 -9.45 -6.84
C LEU A 242 -19.02 -10.06 -5.47
N VAL A 243 -17.77 -10.50 -5.27
CA VAL A 243 -17.24 -10.99 -4.00
C VAL A 243 -15.89 -10.35 -3.79
N ALA A 244 -15.59 -10.03 -2.56
CA ALA A 244 -14.29 -9.46 -2.20
C ALA A 244 -13.93 -9.82 -0.76
N GLY A 245 -12.64 -9.98 -0.51
CA GLY A 245 -12.12 -10.31 0.80
C GLY A 245 -10.64 -10.01 0.93
N GLY A 246 -10.14 -10.21 2.14
CA GLY A 246 -8.73 -10.00 2.45
C GLY A 246 -8.43 -10.25 3.91
N ARG A 247 -7.13 -10.18 4.28
CA ARG A 247 -6.59 -10.40 5.62
C ARG A 247 -5.88 -9.17 6.14
#